data_bed042e20a53d24a736889df7b9ea6d8
#
_entry.id   bed042e20a53d24a736889df7b9ea6d8
#
_cell.length_a   1.000
_cell.length_b   1.000
_cell.length_c   1.000
_cell.angle_alpha   90.00
_cell.angle_beta   90.00
_cell.angle_gamma   90.00
#
_symmetry.space_group_name_H-M   'P 1'
#
loop_
_entity.id
_entity.type
_entity.pdbx_description
1 polymer ?
#
loop_
_entity_poly.entity_id
_entity_poly.type
_entity_poly.pdbx_seq_one_letter_code
_entity_poly.pdbx_strand_id
1 'polypeptide(L)'
;MSLPAIGVVIPCYKAEHTLRQTVESVLQGAPDNLQLVLVEDGSPDGTGALCDALAAQDPRVTALHQPNGGASAARNAGVDTLCRSGAEWVLFVDADDTLLPGLWQALPAAFDAQPGLILYGMVRASGPAPNPLAPGCYAGPAALGDALDPLLFESGYLAAPYPKLFRLDVIRRKIIQHEIEEA
;
A
#
# COMPACT_ATOMS: atom_id res chain seq x y z
N MET A 1 -2.24 -8.14 21.37
CA MET A 1 -3.28 -8.41 20.33
C MET A 1 -2.56 -8.78 19.05
N SER A 2 -3.10 -9.70 18.24
CA SER A 2 -2.57 -9.97 16.90
C SER A 2 -2.93 -8.79 15.99
N LEU A 3 -2.02 -8.42 15.06
CA LEU A 3 -2.33 -7.46 14.02
C LEU A 3 -3.49 -7.97 13.13
N PRO A 4 -4.37 -7.09 12.63
CA PRO A 4 -5.35 -7.46 11.60
C PRO A 4 -4.63 -8.00 10.36
N ALA A 5 -5.36 -8.69 9.48
CA ALA A 5 -4.80 -9.19 8.23
C ALA A 5 -4.48 -8.00 7.29
N ILE A 6 -3.19 -7.77 7.05
CA ILE A 6 -2.70 -6.67 6.23
C ILE A 6 -2.28 -7.21 4.87
N GLY A 7 -2.83 -6.61 3.82
CA GLY A 7 -2.40 -6.81 2.45
C GLY A 7 -1.43 -5.71 2.01
N VAL A 8 -0.46 -6.08 1.18
CA VAL A 8 0.41 -5.15 0.47
C VAL A 8 0.25 -5.38 -1.02
N VAL A 9 0.10 -4.33 -1.80
CA VAL A 9 0.05 -4.38 -3.26
C VAL A 9 1.23 -3.64 -3.83
N ILE A 10 2.01 -4.34 -4.67
CA ILE A 10 3.11 -3.76 -5.43
C ILE A 10 2.77 -3.86 -6.92
N PRO A 11 2.42 -2.74 -7.60
CA PRO A 11 2.31 -2.73 -9.05
C PRO A 11 3.70 -2.84 -9.67
N CYS A 12 3.92 -3.84 -10.53
CA CYS A 12 5.22 -4.17 -11.10
C CYS A 12 5.21 -3.94 -12.63
N TYR A 13 5.98 -2.96 -13.10
CA TYR A 13 6.22 -2.72 -14.50
C TYR A 13 7.65 -2.24 -14.74
N LYS A 14 8.44 -3.00 -15.51
CA LYS A 14 9.87 -2.75 -15.76
C LYS A 14 10.68 -2.56 -14.47
N ALA A 15 10.51 -3.48 -13.54
CA ALA A 15 11.06 -3.41 -12.19
C ALA A 15 12.07 -4.53 -11.88
N GLU A 16 12.64 -5.18 -12.90
CA GLU A 16 13.55 -6.33 -12.72
C GLU A 16 14.76 -6.04 -11.84
N HIS A 17 15.19 -4.77 -11.74
CA HIS A 17 16.37 -4.38 -10.97
C HIS A 17 16.06 -3.91 -9.54
N THR A 18 14.83 -3.55 -9.24
CA THR A 18 14.43 -2.93 -7.96
C THR A 18 13.49 -3.81 -7.12
N LEU A 19 12.60 -4.55 -7.78
CA LEU A 19 11.51 -5.28 -7.13
C LEU A 19 11.97 -6.22 -6.01
N ARG A 20 13.09 -6.92 -6.17
CA ARG A 20 13.62 -7.82 -5.12
C ARG A 20 13.87 -7.07 -3.83
N GLN A 21 14.57 -5.93 -3.89
CA GLN A 21 14.87 -5.11 -2.72
C GLN A 21 13.58 -4.57 -2.08
N THR A 22 12.61 -4.15 -2.89
CA THR A 22 11.29 -3.71 -2.40
C THR A 22 10.59 -4.82 -1.63
N VAL A 23 10.48 -6.02 -2.21
CA VAL A 23 9.83 -7.19 -1.58
C VAL A 23 10.54 -7.59 -0.28
N GLU A 24 11.86 -7.68 -0.28
CA GLU A 24 12.65 -7.99 0.92
C GLU A 24 12.41 -6.96 2.02
N SER A 25 12.32 -5.68 1.69
CA SER A 25 12.03 -4.62 2.68
C SER A 25 10.63 -4.73 3.29
N VAL A 26 9.64 -5.13 2.48
CA VAL A 26 8.27 -5.37 2.94
C VAL A 26 8.18 -6.57 3.86
N LEU A 27 8.86 -7.66 3.51
CA LEU A 27 8.83 -8.91 4.27
C LEU A 27 9.64 -8.85 5.57
N GLN A 28 10.60 -7.92 5.66
CA GLN A 28 11.47 -7.78 6.84
C GLN A 28 10.69 -7.36 8.08
N GLY A 29 10.55 -8.26 9.05
CA GLY A 29 9.81 -8.03 10.30
C GLY A 29 8.30 -7.96 10.14
N ALA A 30 7.78 -8.32 8.96
CA ALA A 30 6.35 -8.40 8.70
C ALA A 30 5.67 -9.51 9.51
N PRO A 31 4.40 -9.35 9.86
CA PRO A 31 3.64 -10.39 10.57
C PRO A 31 3.42 -11.62 9.67
N ASP A 32 3.23 -12.80 10.30
CA ASP A 32 3.03 -14.07 9.58
C ASP A 32 1.76 -14.07 8.72
N ASN A 33 0.74 -13.28 9.10
CA ASN A 33 -0.52 -13.14 8.36
C ASN A 33 -0.50 -12.03 7.31
N LEU A 34 0.69 -11.49 6.96
CA LEU A 34 0.84 -10.57 5.83
C LEU A 34 0.46 -11.28 4.53
N GLN A 35 -0.17 -10.54 3.62
CA GLN A 35 -0.49 -10.99 2.26
C GLN A 35 0.13 -9.99 1.26
N LEU A 36 1.16 -10.39 0.54
CA LEU A 36 1.83 -9.54 -0.45
C LEU A 36 1.41 -9.96 -1.86
N VAL A 37 0.82 -9.03 -2.61
CA VAL A 37 0.42 -9.24 -4.01
C VAL A 37 1.33 -8.42 -4.92
N LEU A 38 2.10 -9.09 -5.74
CA LEU A 38 2.89 -8.52 -6.83
C LEU A 38 2.01 -8.54 -8.08
N VAL A 39 1.64 -7.39 -8.60
CA VAL A 39 0.82 -7.29 -9.82
C VAL A 39 1.71 -6.93 -10.99
N GLU A 40 2.09 -7.93 -11.77
CA GLU A 40 2.87 -7.78 -12.99
C GLU A 40 1.98 -7.24 -14.11
N ASP A 41 2.27 -6.03 -14.58
CA ASP A 41 1.43 -5.25 -15.50
C ASP A 41 1.98 -5.31 -16.94
N GLY A 42 2.23 -6.50 -17.46
CA GLY A 42 2.65 -6.73 -18.85
C GLY A 42 4.04 -6.17 -19.16
N SER A 43 5.03 -6.38 -18.30
CA SER A 43 6.40 -5.91 -18.48
C SER A 43 7.10 -6.63 -19.63
N PRO A 44 7.88 -5.91 -20.46
CA PRO A 44 8.65 -6.53 -21.54
C PRO A 44 10.02 -7.07 -21.10
N ASP A 45 10.42 -6.85 -19.85
CA ASP A 45 11.69 -7.27 -19.24
C ASP A 45 11.53 -8.50 -18.32
N GLY A 46 12.53 -8.79 -17.49
CA GLY A 46 12.52 -9.92 -16.56
C GLY A 46 11.62 -9.80 -15.35
N THR A 47 10.80 -8.74 -15.23
CA THR A 47 9.94 -8.48 -14.06
C THR A 47 8.96 -9.62 -13.79
N GLY A 48 8.32 -10.18 -14.83
CA GLY A 48 7.36 -11.26 -14.66
C GLY A 48 7.98 -12.52 -14.07
N ALA A 49 9.10 -12.96 -14.61
CA ALA A 49 9.83 -14.11 -14.08
C ALA A 49 10.34 -13.88 -12.64
N LEU A 50 10.69 -12.64 -12.31
CA LEU A 50 11.07 -12.26 -10.95
C LEU A 50 9.89 -12.33 -9.99
N CYS A 51 8.69 -11.86 -10.38
CA CYS A 51 7.48 -11.99 -9.57
C CYS A 51 7.18 -13.45 -9.23
N ASP A 52 7.24 -14.35 -10.21
CA ASP A 52 7.02 -15.78 -10.01
C ASP A 52 8.06 -16.40 -9.08
N ALA A 53 9.33 -16.04 -9.27
CA ALA A 53 10.42 -16.52 -8.42
C ALA A 53 10.28 -16.06 -6.97
N LEU A 54 9.85 -14.83 -6.72
CA LEU A 54 9.60 -14.30 -5.38
C LEU A 54 8.39 -14.97 -4.72
N ALA A 55 7.30 -15.20 -5.45
CA ALA A 55 6.14 -15.93 -4.96
C ALA A 55 6.43 -17.39 -4.61
N ALA A 56 7.36 -18.03 -5.35
CA ALA A 56 7.80 -19.40 -5.02
C ALA A 56 8.69 -19.49 -3.76
N GLN A 57 9.29 -18.38 -3.31
CA GLN A 57 10.21 -18.33 -2.17
C GLN A 57 9.51 -18.08 -0.83
N ASP A 58 8.37 -17.36 -0.82
CA ASP A 58 7.66 -17.01 0.41
C ASP A 58 6.14 -17.20 0.21
N PRO A 59 5.49 -18.05 1.01
CA PRO A 59 4.06 -18.36 0.88
C PRO A 59 3.13 -17.15 1.12
N ARG A 60 3.63 -16.08 1.70
CA ARG A 60 2.87 -14.83 1.87
C ARG A 60 2.81 -13.99 0.59
N VAL A 61 3.62 -14.34 -0.42
CA VAL A 61 3.74 -13.61 -1.69
C VAL A 61 2.91 -14.31 -2.77
N THR A 62 2.10 -13.54 -3.49
CA THR A 62 1.32 -13.99 -4.65
C THR A 62 1.69 -13.15 -5.86
N ALA A 63 2.02 -13.77 -6.98
CA ALA A 63 2.19 -13.10 -8.25
C ALA A 63 0.87 -13.14 -9.05
N LEU A 64 0.45 -11.99 -9.56
CA LEU A 64 -0.69 -11.82 -10.45
C LEU A 64 -0.21 -11.16 -11.73
N HIS A 65 -0.50 -11.78 -12.88
CA HIS A 65 -0.15 -11.25 -14.20
C HIS A 65 -1.37 -10.68 -14.90
N GLN A 66 -1.21 -9.51 -15.53
CA GLN A 66 -2.25 -8.89 -16.36
C GLN A 66 -1.65 -8.23 -17.61
N PRO A 67 -2.43 -8.04 -18.69
CA PRO A 67 -2.04 -7.14 -19.77
C PRO A 67 -1.83 -5.73 -19.23
N ASN A 68 -0.86 -4.99 -19.80
CA ASN A 68 -0.56 -3.64 -19.32
C ASN A 68 -1.80 -2.75 -19.32
N GLY A 69 -2.19 -2.32 -18.14
CA GLY A 69 -3.33 -1.43 -17.86
C GLY A 69 -2.95 -0.19 -17.06
N GLY A 70 -1.68 -0.08 -16.71
CA GLY A 70 -1.14 1.01 -15.89
C GLY A 70 -1.28 0.80 -14.39
N ALA A 71 -0.55 1.60 -13.62
CA ALA A 71 -0.39 1.42 -12.19
C ALA A 71 -1.72 1.43 -11.40
N SER A 72 -2.72 2.19 -11.86
CA SER A 72 -4.04 2.21 -11.21
C SER A 72 -4.80 0.90 -11.42
N ALA A 73 -4.78 0.35 -12.63
CA ALA A 73 -5.39 -0.95 -12.92
C ALA A 73 -4.71 -2.08 -12.12
N ALA A 74 -3.37 -2.06 -12.07
CA ALA A 74 -2.61 -3.01 -11.28
C ALA A 74 -2.94 -2.92 -9.78
N ARG A 75 -3.02 -1.72 -9.21
CA ARG A 75 -3.43 -1.55 -7.80
C ARG A 75 -4.85 -2.07 -7.54
N ASN A 76 -5.79 -1.80 -8.44
CA ASN A 76 -7.16 -2.30 -8.31
C ASN A 76 -7.21 -3.85 -8.34
N ALA A 77 -6.51 -4.49 -9.28
CA ALA A 77 -6.42 -5.95 -9.35
C ALA A 77 -5.82 -6.57 -8.08
N GLY A 78 -4.79 -5.91 -7.51
CA GLY A 78 -4.22 -6.29 -6.22
C GLY A 78 -5.22 -6.18 -5.06
N VAL A 79 -5.96 -5.07 -4.98
CA VAL A 79 -7.03 -4.86 -3.98
C VAL A 79 -8.10 -5.91 -4.11
N ASP A 80 -8.56 -6.22 -5.31
CA ASP A 80 -9.57 -7.27 -5.55
C ASP A 80 -9.09 -8.64 -5.08
N THR A 81 -7.81 -8.94 -5.27
CA THR A 81 -7.20 -10.19 -4.79
C THR A 81 -7.16 -10.24 -3.27
N LEU A 82 -6.73 -9.16 -2.61
CA LEU A 82 -6.71 -9.05 -1.16
C LEU A 82 -8.10 -9.12 -0.53
N CYS A 83 -9.11 -8.52 -1.17
CA CYS A 83 -10.50 -8.63 -0.70
C CYS A 83 -11.01 -10.07 -0.71
N ARG A 84 -10.63 -10.88 -1.72
CA ARG A 84 -11.02 -12.29 -1.80
C ARG A 84 -10.29 -13.16 -0.77
N SER A 85 -9.06 -12.81 -0.41
CA SER A 85 -8.26 -13.55 0.57
C SER A 85 -8.52 -13.15 2.03
N GLY A 86 -9.43 -12.18 2.27
CA GLY A 86 -9.84 -11.79 3.62
C GLY A 86 -8.91 -10.80 4.30
N ALA A 87 -8.07 -10.08 3.56
CA ALA A 87 -7.33 -8.95 4.12
C ALA A 87 -8.30 -7.87 4.62
N GLU A 88 -7.94 -7.22 5.72
CA GLU A 88 -8.72 -6.15 6.33
C GLU A 88 -8.17 -4.76 5.99
N TRP A 89 -6.87 -4.70 5.74
CA TRP A 89 -6.13 -3.47 5.46
C TRP A 89 -5.29 -3.63 4.21
N VAL A 90 -5.04 -2.53 3.51
CA VAL A 90 -4.13 -2.49 2.35
C VAL A 90 -3.12 -1.35 2.46
N LEU A 91 -1.88 -1.68 2.10
CA LEU A 91 -0.75 -0.80 1.91
C LEU A 91 -0.32 -0.88 0.45
N PHE A 92 -0.03 0.25 -0.18
CA PHE A 92 0.59 0.30 -1.51
C PHE A 92 2.07 0.66 -1.38
N VAL A 93 2.90 -0.06 -2.12
CA VAL A 93 4.34 0.20 -2.23
C VAL A 93 4.70 0.16 -3.71
N ASP A 94 5.39 1.17 -4.23
CA ASP A 94 5.86 1.15 -5.61
C ASP A 94 7.09 0.22 -5.75
N ALA A 95 7.26 -0.40 -6.92
CA ALA A 95 8.25 -1.48 -7.12
C ALA A 95 9.72 -1.03 -7.06
N ASP A 96 9.96 0.27 -6.93
CA ASP A 96 11.26 0.92 -6.75
C ASP A 96 11.42 1.61 -5.39
N ASP A 97 10.42 1.49 -4.52
CA ASP A 97 10.46 2.02 -3.16
C ASP A 97 10.96 0.98 -2.14
N THR A 98 11.36 1.46 -0.98
CA THR A 98 11.81 0.62 0.15
C THR A 98 11.02 0.95 1.39
N LEU A 99 10.43 -0.06 2.02
CA LEU A 99 9.78 0.09 3.30
C LEU A 99 10.85 0.16 4.41
N LEU A 100 10.87 1.26 5.15
CA LEU A 100 11.85 1.43 6.20
C LEU A 100 11.55 0.51 7.41
N PRO A 101 12.59 0.02 8.10
CA PRO A 101 12.43 -0.76 9.33
C PRO A 101 11.61 0.00 10.38
N GLY A 102 10.76 -0.72 11.12
CA GLY A 102 9.98 -0.16 12.22
C GLY A 102 8.50 0.07 11.92
N LEU A 103 8.06 0.05 10.66
CA LEU A 103 6.62 0.21 10.36
C LEU A 103 5.79 -0.87 11.07
N TRP A 104 6.14 -2.13 10.87
CA TRP A 104 5.38 -3.25 11.45
C TRP A 104 5.33 -3.23 12.98
N GLN A 105 6.39 -2.75 13.62
CA GLN A 105 6.47 -2.61 15.08
C GLN A 105 5.62 -1.43 15.60
N ALA A 106 5.43 -0.39 14.80
CA ALA A 106 4.64 0.78 15.17
C ALA A 106 3.12 0.58 14.99
N LEU A 107 2.69 -0.31 14.09
CA LEU A 107 1.28 -0.51 13.75
C LEU A 107 0.39 -0.93 14.93
N PRO A 108 0.79 -1.81 15.87
CA PRO A 108 -0.09 -2.18 16.99
C PRO A 108 -0.65 -0.97 17.73
N ALA A 109 0.19 0.00 18.08
CA ALA A 109 -0.25 1.21 18.76
C ALA A 109 -1.18 2.09 17.90
N ALA A 110 -0.98 2.10 16.58
CA ALA A 110 -1.85 2.84 15.67
C ALA A 110 -3.24 2.20 15.55
N PHE A 111 -3.34 0.89 15.62
CA PHE A 111 -4.62 0.17 15.56
C PHE A 111 -5.47 0.28 16.84
N ASP A 112 -4.86 0.55 18.01
CA ASP A 112 -5.59 0.72 19.27
C ASP A 112 -6.65 1.83 19.19
N ALA A 113 -6.44 2.83 18.33
CA ALA A 113 -7.39 3.93 18.09
C ALA A 113 -8.52 3.60 17.11
N GLN A 114 -8.59 2.37 16.59
CA GLN A 114 -9.57 1.92 15.58
C GLN A 114 -9.70 2.85 14.35
N PRO A 115 -8.60 3.23 13.71
CA PRO A 115 -8.61 4.17 12.59
C PRO A 115 -9.28 3.57 11.35
N GLY A 116 -9.74 4.43 10.43
CA GLY A 116 -10.10 4.04 9.07
C GLY A 116 -8.94 4.20 8.07
N LEU A 117 -7.94 5.01 8.44
CA LEU A 117 -6.74 5.32 7.67
C LEU A 117 -5.58 5.56 8.62
N ILE A 118 -4.42 4.99 8.31
CA ILE A 118 -3.16 5.27 9.00
C ILE A 118 -2.22 5.96 8.00
N LEU A 119 -1.69 7.12 8.39
CA LEU A 119 -0.63 7.83 7.67
C LEU A 119 0.70 7.56 8.35
N TYR A 120 1.74 7.30 7.56
CA TYR A 120 3.10 7.12 8.07
C TYR A 120 4.09 8.05 7.35
N GLY A 121 5.29 8.19 7.88
CA GLY A 121 6.32 9.05 7.30
C GLY A 121 6.91 8.47 6.01
N MET A 122 7.40 9.36 5.14
CA MET A 122 8.13 9.02 3.94
C MET A 122 9.48 9.74 3.92
N VAL A 123 10.51 9.04 3.47
CA VAL A 123 11.84 9.62 3.24
C VAL A 123 12.16 9.56 1.76
N ARG A 124 12.53 10.68 1.17
CA ARG A 124 12.99 10.80 -0.22
C ARG A 124 14.51 10.89 -0.26
N ALA A 125 15.10 10.75 -1.43
CA ALA A 125 16.54 10.96 -1.62
C ALA A 125 17.01 12.35 -1.15
N SER A 126 16.13 13.36 -1.22
CA SER A 126 16.37 14.73 -0.74
C SER A 126 16.16 14.90 0.78
N GLY A 127 15.79 13.86 1.52
CA GLY A 127 15.50 13.89 2.95
C GLY A 127 14.04 13.56 3.29
N PRO A 128 13.65 13.67 4.59
CA PRO A 128 12.28 13.40 5.01
C PRO A 128 11.28 14.26 4.24
N ALA A 129 10.19 13.62 3.76
CA ALA A 129 9.10 14.37 3.15
C ALA A 129 8.36 15.19 4.22
N PRO A 130 7.96 16.42 3.93
CA PRO A 130 7.17 17.22 4.87
C PRO A 130 5.89 16.49 5.26
N ASN A 131 5.65 16.35 6.55
CA ASN A 131 4.37 15.87 7.08
C ASN A 131 3.81 16.96 8.00
N PRO A 132 2.77 17.68 7.59
CA PRO A 132 2.19 18.77 8.37
C PRO A 132 1.40 18.30 9.59
N LEU A 133 1.14 16.98 9.69
CA LEU A 133 0.40 16.41 10.82
C LEU A 133 1.34 16.05 11.97
N ALA A 134 1.02 16.49 13.17
CA ALA A 134 1.59 15.94 14.39
C ALA A 134 1.11 14.48 14.58
N PRO A 135 1.89 13.63 15.26
CA PRO A 135 1.40 12.31 15.63
C PRO A 135 0.11 12.41 16.45
N GLY A 136 -0.94 11.67 16.04
CA GLY A 136 -2.23 11.73 16.74
C GLY A 136 -3.37 11.08 15.95
N CYS A 137 -4.56 11.09 16.56
CA CYS A 137 -5.80 10.66 15.94
C CYS A 137 -6.62 11.87 15.50
N TYR A 138 -7.13 11.81 14.28
CA TYR A 138 -7.93 12.86 13.66
C TYR A 138 -9.29 12.30 13.25
N ALA A 139 -10.37 12.84 13.85
CA ALA A 139 -11.74 12.39 13.62
C ALA A 139 -12.40 13.18 12.48
N GLY A 140 -12.04 12.86 11.25
CA GLY A 140 -12.57 13.46 10.03
C GLY A 140 -11.87 14.76 9.60
N PRO A 141 -12.27 15.34 8.45
CA PRO A 141 -11.60 16.50 7.85
C PRO A 141 -11.52 17.73 8.75
N ALA A 142 -12.55 17.99 9.54
CA ALA A 142 -12.57 19.14 10.44
C ALA A 142 -11.49 19.09 11.53
N ALA A 143 -11.05 17.88 11.93
CA ALA A 143 -9.98 17.72 12.90
C ALA A 143 -8.59 17.93 12.31
N LEU A 144 -8.44 17.93 10.97
CA LEU A 144 -7.19 18.22 10.27
C LEU A 144 -6.91 19.73 10.24
N GLY A 145 -7.97 20.57 10.32
CA GLY A 145 -7.82 22.02 10.35
C GLY A 145 -6.94 22.56 9.22
N ASP A 146 -6.03 23.46 9.56
CA ASP A 146 -5.13 24.11 8.59
C ASP A 146 -4.11 23.16 7.96
N ALA A 147 -3.97 21.93 8.46
CA ALA A 147 -3.08 20.92 7.87
C ALA A 147 -3.68 20.25 6.63
N LEU A 148 -4.99 20.42 6.35
CA LEU A 148 -5.66 19.73 5.25
C LEU A 148 -5.14 20.19 3.88
N ASP A 149 -5.01 21.49 3.66
CA ASP A 149 -4.53 22.06 2.41
C ASP A 149 -3.08 21.66 2.10
N PRO A 150 -2.11 21.78 3.03
CA PRO A 150 -0.76 21.25 2.85
C PRO A 150 -0.73 19.74 2.56
N LEU A 151 -1.60 18.95 3.18
CA LEU A 151 -1.67 17.50 2.92
C LEU A 151 -2.16 17.19 1.50
N LEU A 152 -3.13 17.95 0.99
CA LEU A 152 -3.71 17.74 -0.33
C LEU A 152 -2.83 18.29 -1.45
N PHE A 153 -2.34 19.53 -1.30
CA PHE A 153 -1.80 20.31 -2.41
C PHE A 153 -0.27 20.50 -2.35
N GLU A 154 0.32 20.55 -1.17
CA GLU A 154 1.75 20.85 -1.03
C GLU A 154 2.61 19.59 -0.84
N SER A 155 2.21 18.69 0.05
CA SER A 155 2.99 17.50 0.38
C SER A 155 2.74 16.30 -0.52
N GLY A 156 1.58 16.27 -1.20
CA GLY A 156 1.09 15.11 -1.95
C GLY A 156 0.68 13.92 -1.08
N TYR A 157 0.66 14.07 0.24
CA TYR A 157 0.35 12.97 1.17
C TYR A 157 -1.03 12.36 0.96
N LEU A 158 -2.05 13.16 0.61
CA LEU A 158 -3.40 12.66 0.35
C LEU A 158 -3.65 12.33 -1.12
N ALA A 159 -2.89 12.91 -2.04
CA ALA A 159 -3.05 12.67 -3.48
C ALA A 159 -2.51 11.31 -3.92
N ALA A 160 -1.38 10.86 -3.35
CA ALA A 160 -0.78 9.57 -3.67
C ALA A 160 -1.38 8.44 -2.81
N PRO A 161 -1.43 7.19 -3.30
CA PRO A 161 -1.87 6.05 -2.49
C PRO A 161 -0.91 5.69 -1.35
N TYR A 162 0.31 6.17 -1.40
CA TYR A 162 1.36 6.04 -0.38
C TYR A 162 1.66 7.42 0.24
N PRO A 163 2.11 7.55 1.48
CA PRO A 163 2.38 6.54 2.52
C PRO A 163 1.14 6.31 3.42
N LYS A 164 0.26 5.44 3.02
CA LYS A 164 -1.03 5.20 3.69
C LYS A 164 -1.33 3.72 3.84
N LEU A 165 -1.95 3.39 4.96
CA LEU A 165 -2.60 2.10 5.19
C LEU A 165 -4.11 2.34 5.26
N PHE A 166 -4.87 1.72 4.38
CA PHE A 166 -6.31 1.89 4.27
C PHE A 166 -7.04 0.67 4.80
N ARG A 167 -8.15 0.89 5.51
CA ARG A 167 -9.08 -0.18 5.83
C ARG A 167 -9.89 -0.53 4.57
N LEU A 168 -9.88 -1.81 4.18
CA LEU A 168 -10.41 -2.26 2.89
C LEU A 168 -11.92 -2.05 2.74
N ASP A 169 -12.69 -2.14 3.83
CA ASP A 169 -14.13 -1.88 3.79
C ASP A 169 -14.45 -0.41 3.43
N VAL A 170 -13.55 0.52 3.74
CA VAL A 170 -13.68 1.94 3.38
C VAL A 170 -13.41 2.16 1.89
N ILE A 171 -12.38 1.51 1.35
CA ILE A 171 -12.06 1.60 -0.09
C ILE A 171 -13.19 0.99 -0.91
N ARG A 172 -13.67 -0.21 -0.56
CA ARG A 172 -14.75 -0.91 -1.29
C ARG A 172 -16.02 -0.08 -1.39
N ARG A 173 -16.40 0.63 -0.34
CA ARG A 173 -17.61 1.49 -0.38
C ARG A 173 -17.49 2.60 -1.41
N LYS A 174 -16.30 3.16 -1.62
CA LYS A 174 -16.09 4.23 -2.62
C LYS A 174 -16.03 3.72 -4.06
N ILE A 175 -15.46 2.55 -4.30
CA ILE A 175 -15.43 1.93 -5.63
C ILE A 175 -16.86 1.61 -6.09
N ILE A 176 -17.68 1.02 -5.22
CA ILE A 176 -19.09 0.71 -5.51
C ILE A 176 -19.92 1.99 -5.76
N GLN A 177 -19.64 3.09 -5.03
CA GLN A 177 -20.34 4.36 -5.25
C GLN A 177 -20.00 4.98 -6.62
N HIS A 178 -18.76 4.87 -7.07
CA HIS A 178 -18.34 5.40 -8.38
C HIS A 178 -18.96 4.61 -9.55
N GLU A 179 -19.06 3.28 -9.42
CA GLU A 179 -19.74 2.43 -10.42
C GLU A 179 -21.26 2.68 -10.51
N ILE A 180 -21.90 3.13 -9.43
CA ILE A 180 -23.33 3.45 -9.40
C ILE A 180 -23.62 4.85 -10.00
N GLU A 181 -22.68 5.79 -9.90
CA GLU A 181 -22.83 7.15 -10.46
C GLU A 181 -22.52 7.20 -11.96
N GLU A 182 -21.81 6.21 -12.52
CA GLU A 182 -21.51 6.09 -13.96
C GLU A 182 -22.50 5.17 -14.73
N ALA A 183 -23.43 4.52 -14.06
CA ALA A 183 -24.44 3.63 -14.64
C ALA A 183 -25.81 4.31 -14.76
#